data_b58eee0d9403d304858dd0a932e584aa
#
_entry.id   b58eee0d9403d304858dd0a932e584aa
#
_cell.length_a   1.000
_cell.length_b   1.000
_cell.length_c   1.000
_cell.angle_alpha   90.00
_cell.angle_beta   90.00
_cell.angle_gamma   90.00
#
_symmetry.space_group_name_H-M   'P 1'
#
loop_
_entity.id
_entity.type
_entity.pdbx_description
1 polymer ?
#
loop_
_entity_poly.entity_id
_entity_poly.type
_entity_poly.pdbx_seq_one_letter_code
_entity_poly.pdbx_strand_id
1 'polypeptide(L)'
;MKRIVVDLDGTLVKTDMLYESFIMNLSRNPLILFLCLYWLLVGGKVLLKSKLADRYEFEPEFLPYNEELLNYLKKEKNNGSALYLATATHESIANKISAYLGLFIDVFATNNVINLSGKNKAEFLNKKFGTGNYLYVGNSSVDLPIWLSAGAAVCVNISSKVKNKLLDYKKIQVEHVFIEKKSRIKSVLLMLRVHQWCKNLLLFVPLVTANMIGQINAWLLLIAAFFSFSFLASFVYILNDLLDLDSDRKHITKCRRPLASGNVSIITGLVSLPLLFATSVFVAFLISERFVGCLLIYFVVTTLYSFVLKRIVIIDCLTLSFLYTFRMLSGIVILSVPISLWLVSFSGFFFLSLAFIKRIAELKNLERQGRDKSDKRGYKLCDLPVLSQIGVASGYTSTLIFALYVNSGRISLFNHPTFVYFCGPVLVYWITYMFFKTNRGEMDEDPVIFAVRNKHSLFSGLLFCTLFVIGVL
;
A
#
# COMPACT_ATOMS: atom_id res chain seq x y z
N MET A 1 31.43 33.71 3.07
CA MET A 1 30.68 32.71 2.30
C MET A 1 30.05 31.74 3.30
N LYS A 2 28.71 31.65 3.35
CA LYS A 2 27.99 30.78 4.27
C LYS A 2 28.19 29.33 3.84
N ARG A 3 28.57 28.43 4.76
CA ARG A 3 28.75 26.99 4.49
C ARG A 3 27.56 26.24 5.03
N ILE A 4 26.84 25.53 4.16
CA ILE A 4 25.65 24.76 4.52
C ILE A 4 25.94 23.29 4.25
N VAL A 5 25.88 22.49 5.30
CA VAL A 5 26.08 21.04 5.26
C VAL A 5 24.73 20.36 5.42
N VAL A 6 24.35 19.52 4.46
CA VAL A 6 23.02 18.92 4.37
C VAL A 6 23.12 17.41 4.57
N ASP A 7 22.28 16.86 5.43
CA ASP A 7 22.10 15.42 5.55
C ASP A 7 21.20 14.86 4.44
N LEU A 8 21.35 13.58 4.12
CA LEU A 8 20.61 12.92 3.04
C LEU A 8 19.34 12.24 3.56
N ASP A 9 19.51 11.22 4.44
CA ASP A 9 18.47 10.27 4.83
C ASP A 9 17.41 10.93 5.74
N GLY A 10 16.17 10.95 5.31
CA GLY A 10 15.07 11.60 6.04
C GLY A 10 15.14 13.14 6.03
N THR A 11 16.17 13.74 5.43
CA THR A 11 16.41 15.18 5.35
C THR A 11 16.20 15.67 3.91
N LEU A 12 17.16 15.46 3.03
CA LEU A 12 17.09 15.82 1.61
C LEU A 12 16.16 14.89 0.84
N VAL A 13 16.23 13.60 1.14
CA VAL A 13 15.34 12.54 0.67
C VAL A 13 14.48 12.06 1.85
N LYS A 14 13.17 11.89 1.66
CA LYS A 14 12.21 11.52 2.72
C LYS A 14 12.32 10.07 3.19
N THR A 15 13.24 9.31 2.63
CA THR A 15 13.48 7.90 2.91
C THR A 15 14.92 7.68 3.37
N ASP A 16 15.21 6.48 3.87
CA ASP A 16 16.56 6.04 4.27
C ASP A 16 17.10 5.11 3.17
N MET A 17 18.25 5.48 2.60
CA MET A 17 18.85 4.78 1.46
C MET A 17 19.34 3.37 1.79
N LEU A 18 19.58 3.04 3.07
CA LEU A 18 19.89 1.68 3.48
C LEU A 18 18.68 0.77 3.30
N TYR A 19 17.51 1.20 3.79
CA TYR A 19 16.27 0.42 3.62
C TYR A 19 15.79 0.39 2.17
N GLU A 20 16.03 1.47 1.41
CA GLU A 20 15.79 1.50 -0.04
C GLU A 20 16.59 0.42 -0.76
N SER A 21 17.92 0.43 -0.56
CA SER A 21 18.79 -0.54 -1.18
C SER A 21 18.48 -1.98 -0.74
N PHE A 22 18.09 -2.20 0.52
CA PHE A 22 17.66 -3.49 1.02
C PHE A 22 16.41 -3.99 0.30
N ILE A 23 15.34 -3.19 0.25
CA ILE A 23 14.06 -3.56 -0.38
C ILE A 23 14.23 -3.81 -1.88
N MET A 24 15.01 -2.99 -2.58
CA MET A 24 15.27 -3.17 -4.01
C MET A 24 16.04 -4.46 -4.29
N ASN A 25 17.04 -4.78 -3.48
CA ASN A 25 17.75 -6.04 -3.60
C ASN A 25 16.84 -7.23 -3.25
N LEU A 26 15.98 -7.11 -2.23
CA LEU A 26 15.01 -8.13 -1.83
C LEU A 26 13.98 -8.42 -2.92
N SER A 27 13.49 -7.38 -3.60
CA SER A 27 12.52 -7.54 -4.69
C SER A 27 13.08 -8.28 -5.91
N ARG A 28 14.41 -8.16 -6.14
CA ARG A 28 15.12 -8.86 -7.22
C ARG A 28 15.52 -10.29 -6.83
N ASN A 29 15.96 -10.48 -5.60
CA ASN A 29 16.43 -11.76 -5.09
C ASN A 29 16.05 -11.94 -3.61
N PRO A 30 15.06 -12.79 -3.27
CA PRO A 30 14.67 -13.06 -1.89
C PRO A 30 15.80 -13.63 -1.00
N LEU A 31 16.78 -14.31 -1.59
CA LEU A 31 17.93 -14.86 -0.85
C LEU A 31 18.84 -13.78 -0.25
N ILE A 32 18.68 -12.52 -0.65
CA ILE A 32 19.43 -11.40 -0.10
C ILE A 32 19.24 -11.27 1.42
N LEU A 33 18.11 -11.73 1.95
CA LEU A 33 17.82 -11.72 3.39
C LEU A 33 18.88 -12.48 4.18
N PHE A 34 19.24 -13.69 3.71
CA PHE A 34 20.29 -14.51 4.34
C PHE A 34 21.68 -13.89 4.17
N LEU A 35 21.95 -13.30 2.99
CA LEU A 35 23.20 -12.60 2.74
C LEU A 35 23.35 -11.35 3.62
N CYS A 36 22.29 -10.60 3.84
CA CYS A 36 22.31 -9.45 4.74
C CYS A 36 22.63 -9.86 6.18
N LEU A 37 22.05 -10.96 6.66
CA LEU A 37 22.38 -11.51 7.97
C LEU A 37 23.86 -11.91 8.05
N TYR A 38 24.36 -12.61 7.03
CA TYR A 38 25.77 -12.97 6.93
C TYR A 38 26.69 -11.75 6.94
N TRP A 39 26.44 -10.74 6.11
CA TRP A 39 27.25 -9.51 6.05
C TRP A 39 27.21 -8.74 7.37
N LEU A 40 26.07 -8.72 8.03
CA LEU A 40 25.93 -8.05 9.33
C LEU A 40 26.76 -8.75 10.42
N LEU A 41 26.84 -10.09 10.41
CA LEU A 41 27.60 -10.89 11.37
C LEU A 41 29.12 -10.79 11.13
N VAL A 42 29.55 -10.78 9.85
CA VAL A 42 30.97 -10.81 9.48
C VAL A 42 31.63 -9.43 9.50
N GLY A 43 30.96 -8.40 9.01
CA GLY A 43 31.55 -7.06 8.85
C GLY A 43 30.68 -5.91 9.36
N GLY A 44 29.62 -6.23 10.12
CA GLY A 44 28.73 -5.23 10.72
C GLY A 44 28.01 -4.35 9.69
N LYS A 45 27.58 -3.17 10.16
CA LYS A 45 26.80 -2.22 9.35
C LYS A 45 27.57 -1.64 8.15
N VAL A 46 28.88 -1.56 8.23
CA VAL A 46 29.70 -0.98 7.14
C VAL A 46 29.70 -1.91 5.94
N LEU A 47 30.01 -3.22 6.15
CA LEU A 47 29.98 -4.21 5.08
C LEU A 47 28.57 -4.37 4.48
N LEU A 48 27.54 -4.38 5.32
CA LEU A 48 26.15 -4.45 4.87
C LEU A 48 25.83 -3.29 3.92
N LYS A 49 26.13 -2.04 4.31
CA LYS A 49 25.89 -0.84 3.49
C LYS A 49 26.61 -0.90 2.15
N SER A 50 27.90 -1.28 2.16
CA SER A 50 28.71 -1.40 0.94
C SER A 50 28.10 -2.45 0.00
N LYS A 51 27.84 -3.67 0.49
CA LYS A 51 27.32 -4.77 -0.33
C LYS A 51 25.93 -4.53 -0.88
N LEU A 52 25.07 -3.83 -0.14
CA LEU A 52 23.76 -3.41 -0.62
C LEU A 52 23.90 -2.28 -1.66
N ALA A 53 24.78 -1.31 -1.44
CA ALA A 53 25.00 -0.20 -2.35
C ALA A 53 25.60 -0.65 -3.69
N ASP A 54 26.53 -1.61 -3.68
CA ASP A 54 27.15 -2.19 -4.90
C ASP A 54 26.12 -2.84 -5.84
N ARG A 55 24.99 -3.30 -5.29
CA ARG A 55 23.92 -3.98 -6.03
C ARG A 55 22.69 -3.10 -6.25
N TYR A 56 22.73 -1.86 -5.76
CA TYR A 56 21.61 -0.94 -5.82
C TYR A 56 21.67 -0.06 -7.07
N GLU A 57 20.91 -0.46 -8.09
CA GLU A 57 20.67 0.33 -9.27
C GLU A 57 19.36 1.12 -9.10
N PHE A 58 19.44 2.43 -9.18
CA PHE A 58 18.30 3.32 -9.04
C PHE A 58 18.46 4.55 -9.94
N GLU A 59 17.35 5.21 -10.21
CA GLU A 59 17.29 6.48 -10.91
C GLU A 59 17.04 7.59 -9.89
N PRO A 60 18.00 8.50 -9.66
CA PRO A 60 17.87 9.56 -8.66
C PRO A 60 16.66 10.46 -8.87
N GLU A 61 16.21 10.63 -10.11
CA GLU A 61 15.08 11.42 -10.51
C GLU A 61 13.77 11.04 -9.77
N PHE A 62 13.55 9.74 -9.51
CA PHE A 62 12.31 9.24 -8.89
C PHE A 62 12.37 9.14 -7.37
N LEU A 63 13.46 9.57 -6.73
CA LEU A 63 13.52 9.58 -5.28
C LEU A 63 12.56 10.62 -4.68
N PRO A 64 11.95 10.35 -3.50
CA PRO A 64 11.03 11.28 -2.85
C PRO A 64 11.78 12.41 -2.16
N TYR A 65 12.20 13.42 -2.90
CA TYR A 65 12.88 14.59 -2.35
C TYR A 65 11.97 15.46 -1.50
N ASN A 66 12.58 16.19 -0.56
CA ASN A 66 11.92 17.26 0.16
C ASN A 66 11.97 18.55 -0.69
N GLU A 67 10.91 18.81 -1.42
CA GLU A 67 10.82 19.93 -2.37
C GLU A 67 11.00 21.30 -1.68
N GLU A 68 10.46 21.49 -0.48
CA GLU A 68 10.60 22.73 0.27
C GLU A 68 12.07 22.99 0.63
N LEU A 69 12.78 21.96 1.09
CA LEU A 69 14.20 22.02 1.38
C LEU A 69 15.02 22.25 0.10
N LEU A 70 14.72 21.54 -0.99
CA LEU A 70 15.43 21.74 -2.26
C LEU A 70 15.30 23.18 -2.76
N ASN A 71 14.11 23.76 -2.68
CA ASN A 71 13.89 25.14 -3.07
C ASN A 71 14.66 26.13 -2.19
N TYR A 72 14.75 25.86 -0.88
CA TYR A 72 15.58 26.64 0.04
C TYR A 72 17.07 26.54 -0.34
N LEU A 73 17.59 25.35 -0.58
CA LEU A 73 19.01 25.13 -0.95
C LEU A 73 19.35 25.79 -2.29
N LYS A 74 18.46 25.73 -3.29
CA LYS A 74 18.66 26.44 -4.56
C LYS A 74 18.76 27.97 -4.37
N LYS A 75 17.92 28.54 -3.50
CA LYS A 75 17.99 29.97 -3.15
C LYS A 75 19.30 30.32 -2.45
N GLU A 76 19.72 29.52 -1.47
CA GLU A 76 20.98 29.72 -0.76
C GLU A 76 22.20 29.62 -1.70
N LYS A 77 22.17 28.68 -2.65
CA LYS A 77 23.23 28.58 -3.69
C LYS A 77 23.29 29.85 -4.54
N ASN A 78 22.15 30.36 -4.97
CA ASN A 78 22.08 31.60 -5.76
C ASN A 78 22.54 32.84 -4.96
N ASN A 79 22.40 32.80 -3.64
CA ASN A 79 22.90 33.83 -2.72
C ASN A 79 24.41 33.69 -2.43
N GLY A 80 25.09 32.75 -3.10
CA GLY A 80 26.54 32.57 -2.95
C GLY A 80 26.94 31.66 -1.77
N SER A 81 26.04 30.91 -1.15
CA SER A 81 26.34 29.92 -0.11
C SER A 81 27.01 28.68 -0.70
N ALA A 82 27.99 28.13 0.02
CA ALA A 82 28.65 26.87 -0.33
C ALA A 82 27.86 25.68 0.26
N LEU A 83 27.33 24.82 -0.59
CA LEU A 83 26.55 23.65 -0.19
C LEU A 83 27.40 22.39 -0.20
N TYR A 84 27.30 21.59 0.86
CA TYR A 84 27.97 20.31 1.03
C TYR A 84 26.99 19.23 1.41
N LEU A 85 27.14 18.03 0.88
CA LEU A 85 26.35 16.86 1.31
C LEU A 85 27.16 16.05 2.32
N ALA A 86 26.58 15.74 3.51
CA ALA A 86 27.25 14.91 4.51
C ALA A 86 26.31 13.83 5.03
N THR A 87 26.58 12.56 4.72
CA THR A 87 25.65 11.46 4.96
C THR A 87 26.30 10.21 5.50
N ALA A 88 25.52 9.42 6.27
CA ALA A 88 25.88 8.07 6.67
C ALA A 88 25.63 7.01 5.58
N THR A 89 25.03 7.39 4.45
CA THR A 89 24.84 6.54 3.27
C THR A 89 26.17 6.29 2.56
N HIS A 90 26.27 5.17 1.84
CA HIS A 90 27.46 4.80 1.08
C HIS A 90 27.77 5.82 -0.03
N GLU A 91 29.07 6.09 -0.26
CA GLU A 91 29.55 7.13 -1.18
C GLU A 91 29.04 6.96 -2.62
N SER A 92 28.90 5.73 -3.12
CA SER A 92 28.38 5.46 -4.47
C SER A 92 26.97 5.99 -4.68
N ILE A 93 26.10 5.88 -3.67
CA ILE A 93 24.73 6.38 -3.70
C ILE A 93 24.71 7.91 -3.56
N ALA A 94 25.45 8.42 -2.57
CA ALA A 94 25.51 9.86 -2.28
C ALA A 94 26.06 10.67 -3.47
N ASN A 95 27.13 10.19 -4.12
CA ASN A 95 27.71 10.81 -5.30
C ASN A 95 26.74 10.82 -6.49
N LYS A 96 25.99 9.73 -6.73
CA LYS A 96 25.00 9.64 -7.79
C LYS A 96 23.87 10.65 -7.59
N ILE A 97 23.38 10.82 -6.35
CA ILE A 97 22.35 11.82 -6.00
C ILE A 97 22.89 13.23 -6.13
N SER A 98 24.11 13.49 -5.65
CA SER A 98 24.75 14.80 -5.75
C SER A 98 24.98 15.22 -7.20
N ALA A 99 25.44 14.30 -8.05
CA ALA A 99 25.64 14.55 -9.48
C ALA A 99 24.32 14.89 -10.19
N TYR A 100 23.22 14.17 -9.87
CA TYR A 100 21.90 14.47 -10.43
C TYR A 100 21.38 15.86 -10.03
N LEU A 101 21.53 16.22 -8.75
CA LEU A 101 21.03 17.50 -8.26
C LEU A 101 21.88 18.70 -8.70
N GLY A 102 23.19 18.51 -8.90
CA GLY A 102 24.12 19.57 -9.31
C GLY A 102 24.22 20.74 -8.32
N LEU A 103 23.84 20.51 -7.05
CA LEU A 103 23.78 21.58 -6.03
C LEU A 103 25.06 21.67 -5.17
N PHE A 104 25.68 20.56 -4.88
CA PHE A 104 26.73 20.43 -3.88
C PHE A 104 28.12 20.60 -4.48
N ILE A 105 29.01 21.26 -3.73
CA ILE A 105 30.42 21.45 -4.09
C ILE A 105 31.20 20.17 -3.81
N ASP A 106 30.90 19.50 -2.68
CA ASP A 106 31.63 18.30 -2.25
C ASP A 106 30.66 17.37 -1.48
N VAL A 107 31.00 16.07 -1.43
CA VAL A 107 30.20 15.01 -0.80
C VAL A 107 31.05 14.28 0.24
N PHE A 108 30.57 14.26 1.48
CA PHE A 108 31.15 13.50 2.59
C PHE A 108 30.22 12.36 2.93
N ALA A 109 30.63 11.14 2.64
CA ALA A 109 29.80 9.95 2.78
C ALA A 109 30.55 8.80 3.46
N THR A 110 29.79 7.81 3.90
CA THR A 110 30.37 6.55 4.42
C THR A 110 31.07 5.80 3.30
N ASN A 111 32.28 5.36 3.59
CA ASN A 111 33.06 4.48 2.70
C ASN A 111 33.30 3.11 3.37
N ASN A 112 34.13 2.27 2.73
CA ASN A 112 34.42 0.93 3.24
C ASN A 112 35.23 0.91 4.57
N VAL A 113 35.76 2.07 5.00
CA VAL A 113 36.62 2.19 6.20
C VAL A 113 35.92 2.95 7.31
N ILE A 114 35.21 4.04 7.00
CA ILE A 114 34.65 4.97 7.98
C ILE A 114 33.13 5.08 7.81
N ASN A 115 32.43 4.85 8.92
CA ASN A 115 30.98 5.15 8.99
C ASN A 115 30.77 6.60 9.44
N LEU A 116 30.34 7.47 8.53
CA LEU A 116 30.15 8.90 8.78
C LEU A 116 28.76 9.17 9.39
N SER A 117 28.58 8.80 10.67
CA SER A 117 27.31 8.90 11.40
C SER A 117 27.50 9.54 12.78
N GLY A 118 26.53 10.35 13.24
CA GLY A 118 26.48 10.91 14.58
C GLY A 118 27.77 11.64 14.98
N LYS A 119 28.45 11.18 16.04
CA LYS A 119 29.68 11.79 16.57
C LYS A 119 30.81 11.81 15.54
N ASN A 120 31.02 10.72 14.79
CA ASN A 120 32.07 10.65 13.75
C ASN A 120 31.84 11.72 12.66
N LYS A 121 30.57 11.97 12.29
CA LYS A 121 30.22 13.03 11.34
C LYS A 121 30.52 14.41 11.93
N ALA A 122 30.20 14.64 13.21
CA ALA A 122 30.49 15.90 13.89
C ALA A 122 31.98 16.19 13.94
N GLU A 123 32.81 15.22 14.36
CA GLU A 123 34.25 15.33 14.44
C GLU A 123 34.90 15.62 13.05
N PHE A 124 34.44 14.89 12.03
CA PHE A 124 34.87 15.10 10.65
C PHE A 124 34.60 16.52 10.16
N LEU A 125 33.36 17.01 10.36
CA LEU A 125 32.91 18.34 9.92
C LEU A 125 33.65 19.44 10.70
N ASN A 126 33.87 19.27 11.99
CA ASN A 126 34.62 20.18 12.84
C ASN A 126 36.09 20.28 12.38
N LYS A 127 36.71 19.16 12.02
CA LYS A 127 38.08 19.14 11.49
C LYS A 127 38.14 19.83 10.11
N LYS A 128 37.12 19.67 9.28
CA LYS A 128 37.09 20.24 7.91
C LYS A 128 36.79 21.74 7.89
N PHE A 129 35.84 22.20 8.69
CA PHE A 129 35.29 23.56 8.62
C PHE A 129 35.57 24.41 9.86
N GLY A 130 35.96 23.82 10.98
CA GLY A 130 36.04 24.44 12.28
C GLY A 130 34.70 24.47 13.02
N THR A 131 34.73 24.38 14.33
CA THR A 131 33.52 24.45 15.20
C THR A 131 32.87 25.83 15.05
N GLY A 132 31.55 25.85 14.89
CA GLY A 132 30.79 27.09 14.75
C GLY A 132 30.81 27.72 13.34
N ASN A 133 31.56 27.19 12.39
CA ASN A 133 31.78 27.82 11.08
C ASN A 133 30.93 27.24 9.94
N TYR A 134 29.93 26.44 10.24
CA TYR A 134 28.99 25.87 9.27
C TYR A 134 27.57 25.79 9.84
N LEU A 135 26.59 25.82 8.96
CA LEU A 135 25.19 25.53 9.24
C LEU A 135 24.92 24.07 8.89
N TYR A 136 24.22 23.36 9.78
CA TYR A 136 23.88 21.96 9.54
C TYR A 136 22.36 21.76 9.38
N VAL A 137 21.97 21.05 8.31
CA VAL A 137 20.59 20.66 7.99
C VAL A 137 20.41 19.20 8.31
N GLY A 138 19.52 18.87 9.25
CA GLY A 138 19.30 17.49 9.69
C GLY A 138 17.87 17.25 10.19
N ASN A 139 17.54 16.00 10.57
CA ASN A 139 16.18 15.58 10.90
C ASN A 139 16.03 14.78 12.20
N SER A 140 17.10 14.32 12.80
CA SER A 140 17.01 13.29 13.83
C SER A 140 17.80 13.57 15.09
N SER A 141 17.59 12.78 16.14
CA SER A 141 18.38 12.84 17.38
C SER A 141 19.84 12.45 17.19
N VAL A 142 20.17 11.72 16.12
CA VAL A 142 21.54 11.36 15.74
C VAL A 142 22.34 12.59 15.31
N ASP A 143 21.68 13.65 14.84
CA ASP A 143 22.28 14.91 14.40
C ASP A 143 22.58 15.88 15.56
N LEU A 144 22.11 15.59 16.80
CA LEU A 144 22.36 16.45 17.95
C LEU A 144 23.83 16.80 18.16
N PRO A 145 24.80 15.86 18.11
CA PRO A 145 26.22 16.20 18.26
C PRO A 145 26.74 17.17 17.19
N ILE A 146 26.16 17.10 15.97
CA ILE A 146 26.56 17.94 14.86
C ILE A 146 25.99 19.36 15.05
N TRP A 147 24.71 19.47 15.37
CA TRP A 147 24.08 20.77 15.66
C TRP A 147 24.74 21.48 16.83
N LEU A 148 25.16 20.73 17.88
CA LEU A 148 25.86 21.29 19.03
C LEU A 148 27.23 21.89 18.69
N SER A 149 27.86 21.45 17.62
CA SER A 149 29.14 21.94 17.13
C SER A 149 29.02 22.86 15.91
N ALA A 150 27.85 22.97 15.31
CA ALA A 150 27.57 23.90 14.22
C ALA A 150 27.30 25.31 14.71
N GLY A 151 27.47 26.32 13.85
CA GLY A 151 27.13 27.72 14.14
C GLY A 151 25.64 28.01 14.11
N ALA A 152 24.92 27.28 13.26
CA ALA A 152 23.46 27.36 13.13
C ALA A 152 22.84 26.04 12.73
N ALA A 153 21.56 25.86 13.01
CA ALA A 153 20.78 24.66 12.72
C ALA A 153 19.60 24.96 11.79
N VAL A 154 19.40 24.09 10.82
CA VAL A 154 18.13 23.98 10.07
C VAL A 154 17.57 22.60 10.33
N CYS A 155 16.30 22.56 10.71
CA CYS A 155 15.65 21.34 11.17
C CYS A 155 14.58 20.89 10.18
N VAL A 156 14.56 19.60 9.84
CA VAL A 156 13.60 19.01 8.92
C VAL A 156 12.80 17.93 9.65
N ASN A 157 11.49 18.10 9.76
CA ASN A 157 10.56 17.11 10.35
C ASN A 157 10.97 16.56 11.72
N ILE A 158 11.63 17.38 12.54
CA ILE A 158 12.11 16.97 13.87
C ILE A 158 10.96 16.69 14.86
N SER A 159 11.15 15.70 15.72
CA SER A 159 10.20 15.43 16.80
C SER A 159 10.23 16.53 17.88
N SER A 160 9.10 16.73 18.59
CA SER A 160 9.03 17.70 19.68
C SER A 160 10.09 17.47 20.75
N LYS A 161 10.46 16.20 21.03
CA LYS A 161 11.54 15.84 21.96
C LYS A 161 12.92 16.36 21.52
N VAL A 162 13.23 16.24 20.22
CA VAL A 162 14.49 16.73 19.65
C VAL A 162 14.49 18.26 19.62
N LYS A 163 13.36 18.88 19.24
CA LYS A 163 13.19 20.33 19.26
C LYS A 163 13.42 20.92 20.65
N ASN A 164 12.81 20.35 21.68
CA ASN A 164 12.98 20.82 23.05
C ASN A 164 14.44 20.68 23.50
N LYS A 165 15.09 19.54 23.23
CA LYS A 165 16.52 19.38 23.51
C LYS A 165 17.39 20.41 22.82
N LEU A 166 17.11 20.77 21.57
CA LEU A 166 17.86 21.81 20.85
C LEU A 166 17.65 23.20 21.48
N LEU A 167 16.42 23.50 21.92
CA LEU A 167 16.10 24.79 22.55
C LEU A 167 16.71 24.92 23.97
N ASP A 168 16.85 23.80 24.69
CA ASP A 168 17.51 23.78 26.01
C ASP A 168 18.99 24.15 25.93
N TYR A 169 19.64 23.87 24.78
CA TYR A 169 20.99 24.33 24.49
C TYR A 169 20.96 25.76 23.91
N LYS A 170 20.93 26.79 24.79
CA LYS A 170 20.86 28.22 24.48
C LYS A 170 21.93 28.76 23.50
N LYS A 171 22.87 27.95 23.07
CA LYS A 171 23.98 28.31 22.17
C LYS A 171 23.70 28.08 20.69
N ILE A 172 22.60 27.43 20.31
CA ILE A 172 22.32 27.05 18.91
C ILE A 172 21.28 27.98 18.33
N GLN A 173 21.62 28.71 17.28
CA GLN A 173 20.68 29.48 16.51
C GLN A 173 19.95 28.58 15.52
N VAL A 174 18.63 28.36 15.73
CA VAL A 174 17.78 27.65 14.75
C VAL A 174 17.30 28.65 13.72
N GLU A 175 17.85 28.62 12.50
CA GLU A 175 17.48 29.55 11.43
C GLU A 175 16.14 29.19 10.77
N HIS A 176 15.88 27.90 10.55
CA HIS A 176 14.66 27.45 9.87
C HIS A 176 14.20 26.07 10.35
N VAL A 177 12.87 25.87 10.35
CA VAL A 177 12.26 24.59 10.69
C VAL A 177 11.26 24.23 9.60
N PHE A 178 11.56 23.18 8.83
CA PHE A 178 10.64 22.60 7.85
C PHE A 178 9.78 21.54 8.54
N ILE A 179 8.46 21.70 8.50
CA ILE A 179 7.51 20.74 9.09
C ILE A 179 6.49 20.37 8.01
N GLU A 180 6.46 19.12 7.61
CA GLU A 180 5.39 18.61 6.76
C GLU A 180 4.06 18.58 7.52
N LYS A 181 3.06 19.32 6.99
CA LYS A 181 1.71 19.41 7.57
C LYS A 181 0.84 18.14 7.35
N LYS A 182 1.42 17.00 7.00
CA LYS A 182 0.66 15.79 6.74
C LYS A 182 0.34 15.02 8.02
N SER A 183 -0.92 14.64 8.19
CA SER A 183 -1.33 13.79 9.31
C SER A 183 -0.69 12.40 9.19
N ARG A 184 0.16 12.05 10.17
CA ARG A 184 0.84 10.75 10.26
C ARG A 184 -0.16 9.59 10.32
N ILE A 185 -1.25 9.78 11.09
CA ILE A 185 -2.32 8.78 11.23
C ILE A 185 -2.99 8.53 9.88
N LYS A 186 -3.36 9.59 9.15
CA LYS A 186 -3.96 9.46 7.81
C LYS A 186 -3.04 8.71 6.84
N SER A 187 -1.74 8.97 6.87
CA SER A 187 -0.76 8.28 6.02
C SER A 187 -0.65 6.79 6.35
N VAL A 188 -0.68 6.43 7.64
CA VAL A 188 -0.68 5.03 8.10
C VAL A 188 -1.98 4.33 7.68
N LEU A 189 -3.15 4.94 7.86
CA LEU A 189 -4.43 4.36 7.43
C LEU A 189 -4.50 4.15 5.92
N LEU A 190 -3.90 5.06 5.13
CA LEU A 190 -3.75 4.90 3.69
C LEU A 190 -2.78 3.77 3.33
N MET A 191 -1.69 3.58 4.07
CA MET A 191 -0.75 2.45 3.90
C MET A 191 -1.44 1.12 4.20
N LEU A 192 -2.23 1.03 5.27
CA LEU A 192 -3.04 -0.13 5.62
C LEU A 192 -4.17 -0.40 4.61
N ARG A 193 -4.46 0.57 3.74
CA ARG A 193 -5.57 0.53 2.77
C ARG A 193 -6.92 0.22 3.43
N VAL A 194 -7.22 0.85 4.55
CA VAL A 194 -8.47 0.64 5.31
C VAL A 194 -9.73 0.74 4.43
N HIS A 195 -9.71 1.61 3.42
CA HIS A 195 -10.80 1.71 2.43
C HIS A 195 -11.05 0.42 1.63
N GLN A 196 -10.09 -0.52 1.57
CA GLN A 196 -10.24 -1.83 0.93
C GLN A 196 -10.88 -2.87 1.87
N TRP A 197 -10.97 -2.58 3.18
CA TRP A 197 -11.57 -3.50 4.16
C TRP A 197 -13.05 -3.73 3.91
N CYS A 198 -13.75 -2.82 3.22
CA CYS A 198 -15.15 -2.99 2.81
C CYS A 198 -15.39 -4.32 2.08
N LYS A 199 -14.39 -4.87 1.37
CA LYS A 199 -14.48 -6.17 0.70
C LYS A 199 -14.66 -7.33 1.69
N ASN A 200 -14.20 -7.18 2.93
CA ASN A 200 -14.33 -8.20 3.96
C ASN A 200 -15.72 -8.20 4.61
N LEU A 201 -16.58 -7.22 4.29
CA LEU A 201 -18.02 -7.26 4.66
C LEU A 201 -18.72 -8.47 4.06
N LEU A 202 -18.19 -9.09 3.02
CA LEU A 202 -18.71 -10.35 2.46
C LEU A 202 -18.70 -11.51 3.46
N LEU A 203 -17.90 -11.45 4.53
CA LEU A 203 -17.95 -12.40 5.64
C LEU A 203 -19.32 -12.43 6.34
N PHE A 204 -20.06 -11.31 6.29
CA PHE A 204 -21.36 -11.18 6.94
C PHE A 204 -22.55 -11.67 6.08
N VAL A 205 -22.34 -11.96 4.79
CA VAL A 205 -23.41 -12.46 3.92
C VAL A 205 -24.08 -13.72 4.49
N PRO A 206 -23.34 -14.73 4.99
CA PRO A 206 -23.94 -15.92 5.59
C PRO A 206 -24.80 -15.64 6.82
N LEU A 207 -24.53 -14.58 7.58
CA LEU A 207 -25.34 -14.19 8.73
C LEU A 207 -26.80 -13.88 8.33
N VAL A 208 -26.95 -13.19 7.18
CA VAL A 208 -28.26 -12.82 6.65
C VAL A 208 -28.92 -14.03 5.97
N THR A 209 -28.18 -14.75 5.13
CA THR A 209 -28.73 -15.88 4.35
C THR A 209 -29.04 -17.13 5.19
N ALA A 210 -28.46 -17.26 6.38
CA ALA A 210 -28.73 -18.32 7.35
C ALA A 210 -29.74 -17.87 8.45
N ASN A 211 -30.32 -16.67 8.35
CA ASN A 211 -31.26 -16.11 9.32
C ASN A 211 -30.71 -16.08 10.77
N MET A 212 -29.44 -15.72 10.92
CA MET A 212 -28.74 -15.67 12.21
C MET A 212 -28.57 -14.23 12.74
N ILE A 213 -29.28 -13.25 12.17
CA ILE A 213 -29.16 -11.81 12.50
C ILE A 213 -29.39 -11.53 13.98
N GLY A 214 -30.31 -12.29 14.64
CA GLY A 214 -30.59 -12.17 16.08
C GLY A 214 -29.54 -12.74 17.01
N GLN A 215 -28.53 -13.45 16.51
CA GLN A 215 -27.52 -14.13 17.33
C GLN A 215 -26.28 -13.25 17.59
N ILE A 216 -26.20 -12.66 18.77
CA ILE A 216 -25.08 -11.75 19.12
C ILE A 216 -23.70 -12.43 19.01
N ASN A 217 -23.60 -13.72 19.34
CA ASN A 217 -22.34 -14.47 19.26
C ASN A 217 -21.86 -14.59 17.81
N ALA A 218 -22.78 -14.75 16.84
CA ALA A 218 -22.45 -14.78 15.42
C ALA A 218 -21.83 -13.45 14.95
N TRP A 219 -22.39 -12.33 15.41
CA TRP A 219 -21.84 -11.00 15.14
C TRP A 219 -20.43 -10.84 15.71
N LEU A 220 -20.20 -11.22 16.96
CA LEU A 220 -18.87 -11.11 17.60
C LEU A 220 -17.80 -11.92 16.87
N LEU A 221 -18.13 -13.15 16.47
CA LEU A 221 -17.21 -14.01 15.69
C LEU A 221 -16.88 -13.40 14.34
N LEU A 222 -17.90 -12.91 13.61
CA LEU A 222 -17.71 -12.31 12.29
C LEU A 222 -16.96 -10.97 12.35
N ILE A 223 -17.19 -10.15 13.38
CA ILE A 223 -16.44 -8.92 13.60
C ILE A 223 -14.96 -9.24 13.87
N ALA A 224 -14.66 -10.22 14.72
CA ALA A 224 -13.29 -10.66 14.96
C ALA A 224 -12.64 -11.18 13.66
N ALA A 225 -13.37 -11.99 12.88
CA ALA A 225 -12.92 -12.50 11.59
C ALA A 225 -12.69 -11.37 10.56
N PHE A 226 -13.55 -10.35 10.54
CA PHE A 226 -13.39 -9.17 9.68
C PHE A 226 -12.07 -8.46 9.95
N PHE A 227 -11.71 -8.24 11.21
CA PHE A 227 -10.43 -7.63 11.55
C PHE A 227 -9.25 -8.55 11.22
N SER A 228 -9.35 -9.85 11.49
CA SER A 228 -8.34 -10.84 11.13
C SER A 228 -8.04 -10.82 9.62
N PHE A 229 -9.07 -10.93 8.77
CA PHE A 229 -8.92 -10.81 7.31
C PHE A 229 -8.38 -9.45 6.88
N SER A 230 -8.81 -8.38 7.53
CA SER A 230 -8.38 -7.01 7.19
C SER A 230 -6.90 -6.80 7.49
N PHE A 231 -6.40 -7.34 8.60
CA PHE A 231 -4.98 -7.29 8.95
C PHE A 231 -4.13 -8.11 7.97
N LEU A 232 -4.59 -9.31 7.59
CA LEU A 232 -3.90 -10.12 6.59
C LEU A 232 -3.90 -9.46 5.20
N ALA A 233 -5.01 -8.86 4.80
CA ALA A 233 -5.09 -8.11 3.55
C ALA A 233 -4.13 -6.90 3.55
N SER A 234 -4.07 -6.16 4.66
CA SER A 234 -3.14 -5.04 4.83
C SER A 234 -1.68 -5.50 4.79
N PHE A 235 -1.37 -6.63 5.42
CA PHE A 235 -0.04 -7.27 5.31
C PHE A 235 0.35 -7.48 3.85
N VAL A 236 -0.52 -8.13 3.05
CA VAL A 236 -0.23 -8.41 1.63
C VAL A 236 -0.09 -7.12 0.82
N TYR A 237 -0.90 -6.10 1.09
CA TYR A 237 -0.79 -4.80 0.40
C TYR A 237 0.51 -4.08 0.72
N ILE A 238 0.93 -4.05 1.99
CA ILE A 238 2.20 -3.42 2.40
C ILE A 238 3.38 -4.17 1.80
N LEU A 239 3.36 -5.50 1.83
CA LEU A 239 4.40 -6.33 1.21
C LEU A 239 4.52 -6.01 -0.29
N ASN A 240 3.41 -5.96 -1.01
CA ASN A 240 3.40 -5.62 -2.43
C ASN A 240 3.89 -4.18 -2.69
N ASP A 241 3.46 -3.19 -1.88
CA ASP A 241 3.89 -1.80 -2.04
C ASP A 241 5.40 -1.62 -1.74
N LEU A 242 5.97 -2.41 -0.82
CA LEU A 242 7.41 -2.45 -0.58
C LEU A 242 8.16 -3.07 -1.77
N LEU A 243 7.73 -4.23 -2.26
CA LEU A 243 8.40 -4.91 -3.37
C LEU A 243 8.26 -4.18 -4.72
N ASP A 244 7.17 -3.44 -4.91
CA ASP A 244 6.89 -2.64 -6.10
C ASP A 244 7.39 -1.17 -6.00
N LEU A 245 8.17 -0.81 -4.96
CA LEU A 245 8.50 0.57 -4.57
C LEU A 245 9.07 1.40 -5.74
N ASP A 246 10.06 0.88 -6.48
CA ASP A 246 10.65 1.56 -7.64
C ASP A 246 9.62 1.80 -8.76
N SER A 247 8.87 0.77 -9.11
CA SER A 247 7.87 0.87 -10.15
C SER A 247 6.69 1.79 -9.78
N ASP A 248 6.34 1.85 -8.50
CA ASP A 248 5.30 2.73 -8.00
C ASP A 248 5.73 4.20 -8.06
N ARG A 249 6.99 4.53 -7.81
CA ARG A 249 7.53 5.89 -7.94
C ARG A 249 7.53 6.41 -9.37
N LYS A 250 7.81 5.55 -10.33
CA LYS A 250 7.79 5.87 -11.78
C LYS A 250 6.37 6.02 -12.33
N HIS A 251 5.36 5.57 -11.58
CA HIS A 251 3.98 5.57 -12.04
C HIS A 251 3.27 6.89 -11.69
N ILE A 252 2.52 7.49 -12.63
CA ILE A 252 1.86 8.80 -12.52
C ILE A 252 0.98 8.94 -11.27
N THR A 253 0.23 7.91 -10.89
CA THR A 253 -0.70 7.96 -9.75
C THR A 253 -0.16 7.24 -8.51
N LYS A 254 0.56 6.12 -8.69
CA LYS A 254 1.04 5.29 -7.58
C LYS A 254 2.22 5.92 -6.83
N CYS A 255 2.95 6.88 -7.42
CA CYS A 255 3.97 7.67 -6.75
C CYS A 255 3.44 8.40 -5.51
N ARG A 256 2.10 8.61 -5.42
CA ARG A 256 1.43 9.22 -4.27
C ARG A 256 1.15 8.23 -3.13
N ARG A 257 1.40 6.93 -3.30
CA ARG A 257 1.26 5.94 -2.22
C ARG A 257 2.16 6.29 -1.04
N PRO A 258 1.73 6.02 0.22
CA PRO A 258 2.47 6.46 1.40
C PRO A 258 3.93 6.02 1.47
N LEU A 259 4.26 4.80 1.06
CA LEU A 259 5.64 4.29 1.01
C LEU A 259 6.43 4.88 -0.15
N ALA A 260 5.85 4.95 -1.35
CA ALA A 260 6.51 5.48 -2.54
C ALA A 260 6.84 6.97 -2.40
N SER A 261 5.94 7.77 -1.84
CA SER A 261 6.10 9.21 -1.61
C SER A 261 6.95 9.57 -0.39
N GLY A 262 7.39 8.57 0.41
CA GLY A 262 8.11 8.80 1.66
C GLY A 262 7.26 9.38 2.81
N ASN A 263 5.92 9.45 2.67
CA ASN A 263 5.03 9.93 3.74
C ASN A 263 4.96 8.96 4.93
N VAL A 264 5.27 7.69 4.69
CA VAL A 264 5.49 6.66 5.71
C VAL A 264 6.86 6.03 5.42
N SER A 265 7.68 5.89 6.45
CA SER A 265 9.02 5.32 6.30
C SER A 265 8.95 3.82 5.96
N ILE A 266 9.92 3.33 5.19
CA ILE A 266 10.06 1.90 4.83
C ILE A 266 10.15 1.04 6.10
N ILE A 267 10.85 1.50 7.13
CA ILE A 267 10.96 0.77 8.41
C ILE A 267 9.59 0.60 9.08
N THR A 268 8.72 1.61 9.02
CA THR A 268 7.34 1.49 9.52
C THR A 268 6.58 0.41 8.76
N GLY A 269 6.72 0.35 7.44
CA GLY A 269 6.17 -0.71 6.61
C GLY A 269 6.69 -2.09 7.03
N LEU A 270 8.01 -2.24 7.13
CA LEU A 270 8.66 -3.51 7.51
C LEU A 270 8.26 -4.01 8.89
N VAL A 271 8.19 -3.12 9.90
CA VAL A 271 7.79 -3.47 11.28
C VAL A 271 6.30 -3.81 11.36
N SER A 272 5.46 -3.18 10.54
CA SER A 272 4.03 -3.49 10.53
C SER A 272 3.71 -4.88 9.95
N LEU A 273 4.56 -5.44 9.08
CA LEU A 273 4.34 -6.77 8.48
C LEU A 273 4.20 -7.87 9.55
N PRO A 274 5.21 -8.18 10.39
CA PRO A 274 5.09 -9.24 11.37
C PRO A 274 3.97 -8.98 12.39
N LEU A 275 3.72 -7.72 12.75
CA LEU A 275 2.65 -7.36 13.68
C LEU A 275 1.27 -7.69 13.10
N LEU A 276 0.99 -7.27 11.86
CA LEU A 276 -0.29 -7.53 11.19
C LEU A 276 -0.51 -9.03 10.95
N PHE A 277 0.53 -9.75 10.55
CA PHE A 277 0.44 -11.20 10.35
C PHE A 277 0.16 -11.92 11.67
N ALA A 278 0.96 -11.64 12.71
CA ALA A 278 0.81 -12.28 14.01
C ALA A 278 -0.58 -11.99 14.64
N THR A 279 -1.04 -10.72 14.59
CA THR A 279 -2.36 -10.37 15.12
C THR A 279 -3.49 -11.01 14.32
N SER A 280 -3.38 -11.09 13.00
CA SER A 280 -4.36 -11.77 12.15
C SER A 280 -4.48 -13.24 12.50
N VAL A 281 -3.37 -13.96 12.57
CA VAL A 281 -3.33 -15.40 12.88
C VAL A 281 -3.79 -15.65 14.33
N PHE A 282 -3.34 -14.83 15.27
CA PHE A 282 -3.77 -14.93 16.67
C PHE A 282 -5.28 -14.81 16.84
N VAL A 283 -5.90 -13.80 16.23
CA VAL A 283 -7.36 -13.63 16.26
C VAL A 283 -8.06 -14.81 15.59
N ALA A 284 -7.51 -15.37 14.51
CA ALA A 284 -8.08 -16.53 13.86
C ALA A 284 -8.07 -17.78 14.73
N PHE A 285 -7.00 -18.02 15.48
CA PHE A 285 -6.93 -19.11 16.44
C PHE A 285 -7.99 -19.00 17.54
N LEU A 286 -8.32 -17.79 17.98
CA LEU A 286 -9.37 -17.56 18.97
C LEU A 286 -10.77 -17.89 18.41
N ILE A 287 -10.96 -17.86 17.09
CA ILE A 287 -12.25 -18.15 16.46
C ILE A 287 -12.40 -19.66 16.22
N SER A 288 -11.53 -20.26 15.41
CA SER A 288 -11.49 -21.71 15.17
C SER A 288 -10.29 -22.13 14.31
N GLU A 289 -9.84 -23.38 14.47
CA GLU A 289 -8.78 -23.98 13.61
C GLU A 289 -9.19 -23.99 12.13
N ARG A 290 -10.48 -24.24 11.83
CA ARG A 290 -10.99 -24.22 10.46
C ARG A 290 -10.84 -22.83 9.81
N PHE A 291 -11.04 -21.78 10.59
CA PHE A 291 -10.87 -20.43 10.11
C PHE A 291 -9.39 -20.07 9.88
N VAL A 292 -8.47 -20.59 10.70
CA VAL A 292 -7.02 -20.49 10.43
C VAL A 292 -6.69 -21.13 9.08
N GLY A 293 -7.25 -22.32 8.78
CA GLY A 293 -7.12 -22.95 7.45
C GLY A 293 -7.61 -22.04 6.30
N CYS A 294 -8.77 -21.39 6.47
CA CYS A 294 -9.28 -20.42 5.50
C CYS A 294 -8.30 -19.26 5.31
N LEU A 295 -7.76 -18.68 6.38
CA LEU A 295 -6.79 -17.58 6.30
C LEU A 295 -5.51 -17.99 5.56
N LEU A 296 -4.99 -19.18 5.84
CA LEU A 296 -3.80 -19.71 5.16
C LEU A 296 -4.05 -19.90 3.66
N ILE A 297 -5.18 -20.50 3.27
CA ILE A 297 -5.58 -20.63 1.85
C ILE A 297 -5.66 -19.24 1.20
N TYR A 298 -6.33 -18.31 1.85
CA TYR A 298 -6.45 -16.93 1.35
C TYR A 298 -5.08 -16.28 1.18
N PHE A 299 -4.18 -16.45 2.15
CA PHE A 299 -2.81 -15.92 2.10
C PHE A 299 -2.02 -16.51 0.92
N VAL A 300 -2.04 -17.84 0.76
CA VAL A 300 -1.34 -18.51 -0.35
C VAL A 300 -1.88 -18.04 -1.69
N VAL A 301 -3.21 -18.05 -1.88
CA VAL A 301 -3.81 -17.65 -3.16
C VAL A 301 -3.55 -16.16 -3.47
N THR A 302 -3.62 -15.27 -2.47
CA THR A 302 -3.35 -13.84 -2.67
C THR A 302 -1.89 -13.58 -3.01
N THR A 303 -0.98 -14.34 -2.40
CA THR A 303 0.45 -14.27 -2.68
C THR A 303 0.75 -14.78 -4.10
N LEU A 304 0.23 -15.96 -4.47
CA LEU A 304 0.33 -16.50 -5.84
C LEU A 304 -0.26 -15.53 -6.87
N TYR A 305 -1.40 -14.91 -6.55
CA TYR A 305 -1.98 -13.89 -7.40
C TYR A 305 -1.04 -12.70 -7.60
N SER A 306 -0.42 -12.20 -6.54
CA SER A 306 0.46 -11.04 -6.60
C SER A 306 1.71 -11.27 -7.46
N PHE A 307 2.27 -12.48 -7.44
CA PHE A 307 3.52 -12.77 -8.13
C PHE A 307 3.33 -13.41 -9.50
N VAL A 308 2.33 -14.27 -9.67
CA VAL A 308 2.19 -15.14 -10.85
C VAL A 308 0.86 -14.94 -11.57
N LEU A 309 -0.28 -15.21 -10.88
CA LEU A 309 -1.57 -15.40 -11.54
C LEU A 309 -2.10 -14.13 -12.20
N LYS A 310 -1.79 -12.95 -11.66
CA LYS A 310 -2.19 -11.66 -12.24
C LYS A 310 -1.65 -11.38 -13.65
N ARG A 311 -0.64 -12.15 -14.09
CA ARG A 311 -0.02 -12.01 -15.43
C ARG A 311 -0.69 -12.88 -16.49
N ILE A 312 -1.49 -13.86 -16.08
CA ILE A 312 -2.12 -14.84 -16.96
C ILE A 312 -3.54 -14.36 -17.24
N VAL A 313 -3.83 -14.16 -18.53
CA VAL A 313 -5.14 -13.71 -19.04
C VAL A 313 -6.23 -14.69 -18.58
N ILE A 314 -7.38 -14.18 -18.17
CA ILE A 314 -8.54 -14.91 -17.63
C ILE A 314 -8.28 -15.46 -16.21
N ILE A 315 -7.15 -16.12 -15.96
CA ILE A 315 -6.83 -16.67 -14.63
C ILE A 315 -6.83 -15.58 -13.55
N ASP A 316 -6.39 -14.38 -13.89
CA ASP A 316 -6.43 -13.25 -12.95
C ASP A 316 -7.88 -12.88 -12.56
N CYS A 317 -8.82 -12.85 -13.50
CA CYS A 317 -10.24 -12.58 -13.24
C CYS A 317 -10.88 -13.73 -12.44
N LEU A 318 -10.60 -14.97 -12.78
CA LEU A 318 -11.07 -16.14 -12.05
C LEU A 318 -10.55 -16.14 -10.60
N THR A 319 -9.26 -15.83 -10.41
CA THR A 319 -8.67 -15.76 -9.07
C THR A 319 -9.29 -14.61 -8.25
N LEU A 320 -9.54 -13.45 -8.84
CA LEU A 320 -10.21 -12.36 -8.15
C LEU A 320 -11.64 -12.77 -7.73
N SER A 321 -12.40 -13.37 -8.64
CA SER A 321 -13.74 -13.89 -8.33
C SER A 321 -13.69 -14.91 -7.18
N PHE A 322 -12.74 -15.85 -7.25
CA PHE A 322 -12.51 -16.82 -6.18
C PHE A 322 -12.21 -16.13 -4.84
N LEU A 323 -11.30 -15.16 -4.80
CA LEU A 323 -10.94 -14.45 -3.57
C LEU A 323 -12.11 -13.68 -2.95
N TYR A 324 -13.04 -13.16 -3.74
CA TYR A 324 -14.26 -12.53 -3.23
C TYR A 324 -15.23 -13.57 -2.67
N THR A 325 -15.51 -14.64 -3.44
CA THR A 325 -16.38 -15.74 -3.02
C THR A 325 -15.82 -16.44 -1.79
N PHE A 326 -14.49 -16.59 -1.70
CA PHE A 326 -13.83 -17.25 -0.58
C PHE A 326 -14.01 -16.52 0.76
N ARG A 327 -14.10 -15.18 0.75
CA ARG A 327 -14.46 -14.42 1.97
C ARG A 327 -15.84 -14.84 2.50
N MET A 328 -16.81 -14.97 1.62
CA MET A 328 -18.15 -15.40 1.98
C MET A 328 -18.14 -16.86 2.47
N LEU A 329 -17.41 -17.75 1.79
CA LEU A 329 -17.22 -19.13 2.25
C LEU A 329 -16.57 -19.20 3.64
N SER A 330 -15.61 -18.33 3.93
CA SER A 330 -15.00 -18.23 5.26
C SER A 330 -16.03 -17.85 6.34
N GLY A 331 -16.98 -16.95 6.02
CA GLY A 331 -18.10 -16.64 6.91
C GLY A 331 -19.01 -17.85 7.17
N ILE A 332 -19.28 -18.67 6.15
CA ILE A 332 -20.01 -19.94 6.28
C ILE A 332 -19.30 -20.89 7.23
N VAL A 333 -17.97 -21.04 7.07
CA VAL A 333 -17.14 -21.90 7.93
C VAL A 333 -17.15 -21.45 9.39
N ILE A 334 -17.05 -20.12 9.63
CA ILE A 334 -17.08 -19.55 10.99
C ILE A 334 -18.41 -19.82 11.67
N LEU A 335 -19.52 -19.65 10.96
CA LEU A 335 -20.85 -19.86 11.51
C LEU A 335 -21.28 -21.34 11.52
N SER A 336 -20.46 -22.24 10.97
CA SER A 336 -20.73 -23.67 10.85
C SER A 336 -22.08 -23.97 10.18
N VAL A 337 -22.50 -23.14 9.22
CA VAL A 337 -23.75 -23.33 8.45
C VAL A 337 -23.50 -24.16 7.18
N PRO A 338 -24.50 -24.88 6.66
CA PRO A 338 -24.33 -25.67 5.45
C PRO A 338 -24.05 -24.79 4.22
N ILE A 339 -23.13 -25.25 3.36
CA ILE A 339 -22.75 -24.54 2.14
C ILE A 339 -23.91 -24.60 1.14
N SER A 340 -24.40 -23.45 0.73
CA SER A 340 -25.37 -23.32 -0.36
C SER A 340 -24.65 -23.24 -1.71
N LEU A 341 -24.76 -24.26 -2.54
CA LEU A 341 -24.18 -24.27 -3.89
C LEU A 341 -24.72 -23.13 -4.76
N TRP A 342 -25.98 -22.73 -4.57
CA TRP A 342 -26.59 -21.60 -5.24
C TRP A 342 -25.89 -20.27 -4.90
N LEU A 343 -25.61 -20.07 -3.63
CA LEU A 343 -24.92 -18.87 -3.16
C LEU A 343 -23.47 -18.81 -3.68
N VAL A 344 -22.78 -19.95 -3.70
CA VAL A 344 -21.43 -20.06 -4.26
C VAL A 344 -21.41 -19.76 -5.76
N SER A 345 -22.34 -20.36 -6.50
CA SER A 345 -22.45 -20.14 -7.95
C SER A 345 -22.82 -18.70 -8.29
N PHE A 346 -23.82 -18.14 -7.58
CA PHE A 346 -24.19 -16.74 -7.72
C PHE A 346 -23.00 -15.81 -7.51
N SER A 347 -22.34 -15.95 -6.36
CA SER A 347 -21.20 -15.10 -6.02
C SER A 347 -20.04 -15.28 -6.99
N GLY A 348 -19.75 -16.50 -7.43
CA GLY A 348 -18.71 -16.80 -8.41
C GLY A 348 -18.92 -16.01 -9.71
N PHE A 349 -20.09 -16.11 -10.34
CA PHE A 349 -20.39 -15.38 -11.57
C PHE A 349 -20.54 -13.86 -11.35
N PHE A 350 -21.11 -13.44 -10.24
CA PHE A 350 -21.23 -12.03 -9.90
C PHE A 350 -19.87 -11.35 -9.75
N PHE A 351 -18.97 -11.92 -8.96
CA PHE A 351 -17.63 -11.37 -8.78
C PHE A 351 -16.74 -11.56 -10.00
N LEU A 352 -17.00 -12.58 -10.83
CA LEU A 352 -16.33 -12.74 -12.12
C LEU A 352 -16.69 -11.57 -13.06
N SER A 353 -17.97 -11.19 -13.10
CA SER A 353 -18.41 -10.00 -13.85
C SER A 353 -17.70 -8.73 -13.37
N LEU A 354 -17.60 -8.52 -12.04
CA LEU A 354 -16.88 -7.38 -11.46
C LEU A 354 -15.36 -7.42 -11.75
N ALA A 355 -14.76 -8.61 -11.79
CA ALA A 355 -13.36 -8.77 -12.15
C ALA A 355 -13.10 -8.36 -13.62
N PHE A 356 -14.00 -8.70 -14.53
CA PHE A 356 -13.93 -8.24 -15.93
C PHE A 356 -14.15 -6.73 -16.04
N ILE A 357 -15.12 -6.15 -15.33
CA ILE A 357 -15.29 -4.69 -15.25
C ILE A 357 -13.97 -4.01 -14.84
N LYS A 358 -13.28 -4.54 -13.84
CA LYS A 358 -11.98 -4.02 -13.41
C LYS A 358 -10.94 -4.05 -14.53
N ARG A 359 -10.88 -5.12 -15.34
CA ARG A 359 -9.94 -5.21 -16.48
C ARG A 359 -10.29 -4.25 -17.58
N ILE A 360 -11.57 -4.12 -17.91
CA ILE A 360 -12.05 -3.17 -18.92
C ILE A 360 -11.71 -1.74 -18.48
N ALA A 361 -11.95 -1.37 -17.22
CA ALA A 361 -11.61 -0.04 -16.70
C ALA A 361 -10.10 0.24 -16.78
N GLU A 362 -9.25 -0.73 -16.44
CA GLU A 362 -7.79 -0.60 -16.58
C GLU A 362 -7.37 -0.40 -18.04
N LEU A 363 -7.91 -1.19 -18.98
CA LEU A 363 -7.62 -1.06 -20.42
C LEU A 363 -8.12 0.28 -20.99
N LYS A 364 -9.32 0.73 -20.59
CA LYS A 364 -9.84 2.05 -20.96
C LYS A 364 -8.96 3.20 -20.47
N ASN A 365 -8.39 3.08 -19.30
CA ASN A 365 -7.43 4.06 -18.78
C ASN A 365 -6.10 4.04 -19.58
N LEU A 366 -5.64 2.87 -20.03
CA LEU A 366 -4.47 2.75 -20.92
C LEU A 366 -4.73 3.35 -22.31
N GLU A 367 -5.92 3.09 -22.88
CA GLU A 367 -6.36 3.67 -24.16
C GLU A 367 -6.30 5.21 -24.11
N ARG A 368 -6.78 5.82 -23.02
CA ARG A 368 -6.70 7.28 -22.80
C ARG A 368 -5.27 7.82 -22.69
N GLN A 369 -4.33 6.98 -22.25
CA GLN A 369 -2.90 7.32 -22.16
C GLN A 369 -2.13 7.05 -23.46
N GLY A 370 -2.79 6.57 -24.53
CA GLY A 370 -2.15 6.19 -25.79
C GLY A 370 -1.25 4.96 -25.70
N ARG A 371 -1.54 4.03 -24.77
CA ARG A 371 -0.76 2.80 -24.54
C ARG A 371 -1.57 1.58 -24.97
N ASP A 372 -0.97 0.67 -25.73
CA ASP A 372 -1.67 -0.49 -26.31
C ASP A 372 -1.77 -1.71 -25.39
N LYS A 373 -0.92 -1.79 -24.36
CA LYS A 373 -0.87 -2.95 -23.45
C LYS A 373 -0.53 -2.56 -22.03
N SER A 374 -0.92 -3.42 -21.09
CA SER A 374 -0.52 -3.30 -19.68
C SER A 374 0.86 -3.94 -19.48
N ASP A 375 1.82 -3.19 -18.92
CA ASP A 375 3.19 -3.68 -18.68
C ASP A 375 3.27 -4.87 -17.70
N LYS A 376 2.26 -5.00 -16.83
CA LYS A 376 2.23 -6.01 -15.75
C LYS A 376 1.21 -7.13 -15.95
N ARG A 377 0.42 -7.11 -17.04
CA ARG A 377 -0.68 -8.07 -17.31
C ARG A 377 -0.71 -8.43 -18.77
N GLY A 378 -1.21 -9.64 -19.08
CA GLY A 378 -1.21 -10.16 -20.44
C GLY A 378 -2.25 -9.53 -21.39
N TYR A 379 -3.10 -8.59 -20.93
CA TYR A 379 -4.20 -8.01 -21.71
C TYR A 379 -3.74 -6.88 -22.63
N LYS A 380 -4.40 -6.82 -23.81
CA LYS A 380 -4.22 -5.79 -24.86
C LYS A 380 -5.54 -5.05 -25.11
N LEU A 381 -5.49 -3.88 -25.76
CA LEU A 381 -6.70 -3.12 -26.10
C LEU A 381 -7.66 -3.89 -27.02
N CYS A 382 -7.14 -4.74 -27.92
CA CYS A 382 -7.97 -5.59 -28.79
C CYS A 382 -8.82 -6.61 -28.03
N ASP A 383 -8.52 -6.90 -26.75
CA ASP A 383 -9.30 -7.82 -25.92
C ASP A 383 -10.57 -7.19 -25.33
N LEU A 384 -10.72 -5.85 -25.40
CA LEU A 384 -11.84 -5.11 -24.81
C LEU A 384 -13.23 -5.65 -25.21
N PRO A 385 -13.51 -5.94 -26.51
CA PRO A 385 -14.83 -6.46 -26.91
C PRO A 385 -15.14 -7.82 -26.25
N VAL A 386 -14.17 -8.73 -26.25
CA VAL A 386 -14.33 -10.08 -25.68
C VAL A 386 -14.51 -10.01 -24.17
N LEU A 387 -13.71 -9.21 -23.46
CA LEU A 387 -13.84 -9.01 -22.03
C LEU A 387 -15.19 -8.41 -21.65
N SER A 388 -15.71 -7.46 -22.44
CA SER A 388 -17.02 -6.88 -22.23
C SER A 388 -18.14 -7.90 -22.39
N GLN A 389 -18.10 -8.73 -23.45
CA GLN A 389 -19.09 -9.78 -23.70
C GLN A 389 -19.11 -10.82 -22.58
N ILE A 390 -17.96 -11.39 -22.22
CA ILE A 390 -17.83 -12.38 -21.16
C ILE A 390 -18.25 -11.79 -19.80
N GLY A 391 -17.89 -10.54 -19.54
CA GLY A 391 -18.24 -9.85 -18.30
C GLY A 391 -19.73 -9.62 -18.15
N VAL A 392 -20.43 -9.16 -19.21
CA VAL A 392 -21.89 -8.99 -19.22
C VAL A 392 -22.59 -10.35 -19.10
N ALA A 393 -22.13 -11.36 -19.86
CA ALA A 393 -22.68 -12.71 -19.79
C ALA A 393 -22.57 -13.28 -18.36
N SER A 394 -21.41 -13.14 -17.71
CA SER A 394 -21.22 -13.56 -16.32
C SER A 394 -22.19 -12.85 -15.37
N GLY A 395 -22.38 -11.54 -15.54
CA GLY A 395 -23.30 -10.76 -14.72
C GLY A 395 -24.76 -11.23 -14.85
N TYR A 396 -25.25 -11.41 -16.07
CA TYR A 396 -26.61 -11.89 -16.30
C TYR A 396 -26.80 -13.36 -15.90
N THR A 397 -25.76 -14.19 -16.05
CA THR A 397 -25.76 -15.57 -15.51
C THR A 397 -25.92 -15.55 -13.99
N SER A 398 -25.25 -14.65 -13.28
CA SER A 398 -25.44 -14.52 -11.83
C SER A 398 -26.88 -14.16 -11.47
N THR A 399 -27.52 -13.26 -12.22
CA THR A 399 -28.92 -12.87 -12.01
C THR A 399 -29.87 -14.04 -12.29
N LEU A 400 -29.59 -14.83 -13.34
CA LEU A 400 -30.38 -16.04 -13.63
C LEU A 400 -30.25 -17.07 -12.52
N ILE A 401 -29.03 -17.32 -12.00
CA ILE A 401 -28.80 -18.21 -10.85
C ILE A 401 -29.60 -17.74 -9.63
N PHE A 402 -29.61 -16.42 -9.37
CA PHE A 402 -30.41 -15.84 -8.30
C PHE A 402 -31.91 -16.10 -8.48
N ALA A 403 -32.43 -15.87 -9.68
CA ALA A 403 -33.85 -16.14 -9.99
C ALA A 403 -34.20 -17.63 -9.84
N LEU A 404 -33.36 -18.54 -10.29
CA LEU A 404 -33.52 -19.98 -10.12
C LEU A 404 -33.46 -20.39 -8.64
N TYR A 405 -32.56 -19.78 -7.85
CA TYR A 405 -32.48 -20.01 -6.41
C TYR A 405 -33.81 -19.65 -5.70
N VAL A 406 -34.37 -18.48 -6.00
CA VAL A 406 -35.64 -18.05 -5.43
C VAL A 406 -36.78 -19.02 -5.78
N ASN A 407 -36.72 -19.63 -6.99
CA ASN A 407 -37.73 -20.59 -7.45
C ASN A 407 -37.46 -22.06 -7.03
N SER A 408 -36.33 -22.39 -6.44
CA SER A 408 -35.87 -23.77 -6.19
C SER A 408 -36.53 -24.50 -5.00
N GLY A 409 -37.78 -24.17 -4.66
CA GLY A 409 -38.52 -24.80 -3.53
C GLY A 409 -38.05 -24.34 -2.14
N ARG A 410 -37.02 -23.47 -2.06
CA ARG A 410 -36.58 -22.81 -0.82
C ARG A 410 -37.33 -21.50 -0.56
N ILE A 411 -38.40 -21.24 -1.32
CA ILE A 411 -39.32 -20.12 -1.12
C ILE A 411 -39.90 -20.08 0.31
N SER A 412 -40.07 -21.26 0.95
CA SER A 412 -40.50 -21.38 2.33
C SER A 412 -39.53 -20.81 3.37
N LEU A 413 -38.29 -20.48 2.96
CA LEU A 413 -37.33 -19.77 3.82
C LEU A 413 -37.54 -18.26 3.86
N PHE A 414 -38.36 -17.74 2.94
CA PHE A 414 -38.69 -16.32 2.88
C PHE A 414 -40.11 -16.06 3.39
N ASN A 415 -40.26 -15.19 4.38
CA ASN A 415 -41.56 -14.80 4.90
C ASN A 415 -42.34 -13.98 3.88
N HIS A 416 -41.65 -13.16 3.07
CA HIS A 416 -42.24 -12.31 2.04
C HIS A 416 -41.49 -12.49 0.68
N PRO A 417 -41.69 -13.63 -0.03
CA PRO A 417 -40.94 -13.96 -1.25
C PRO A 417 -41.13 -12.95 -2.38
N THR A 418 -42.25 -12.24 -2.44
CA THR A 418 -42.53 -11.21 -3.44
C THR A 418 -41.44 -10.13 -3.49
N PHE A 419 -40.92 -9.71 -2.35
CA PHE A 419 -39.84 -8.71 -2.29
C PHE A 419 -38.55 -9.25 -2.84
N VAL A 420 -38.25 -10.54 -2.65
CA VAL A 420 -37.06 -11.20 -3.17
C VAL A 420 -37.08 -11.27 -4.70
N TYR A 421 -38.25 -11.46 -5.33
CA TYR A 421 -38.37 -11.42 -6.78
C TYR A 421 -37.96 -10.08 -7.38
N PHE A 422 -38.26 -8.95 -6.71
CA PHE A 422 -37.86 -7.62 -7.17
C PHE A 422 -36.34 -7.38 -7.09
N CYS A 423 -35.61 -8.18 -6.35
CA CYS A 423 -34.11 -8.12 -6.35
C CYS A 423 -33.53 -8.43 -7.73
N GLY A 424 -34.15 -9.29 -8.53
CA GLY A 424 -33.69 -9.65 -9.88
C GLY A 424 -33.56 -8.45 -10.82
N PRO A 425 -34.66 -7.70 -11.07
CA PRO A 425 -34.62 -6.47 -11.86
C PRO A 425 -33.58 -5.43 -11.35
N VAL A 426 -33.44 -5.29 -10.03
CA VAL A 426 -32.44 -4.38 -9.45
C VAL A 426 -31.01 -4.83 -9.81
N LEU A 427 -30.73 -6.14 -9.75
CA LEU A 427 -29.42 -6.69 -10.17
C LEU A 427 -29.16 -6.46 -11.66
N VAL A 428 -30.13 -6.71 -12.54
CA VAL A 428 -30.01 -6.46 -13.98
C VAL A 428 -29.67 -4.99 -14.22
N TYR A 429 -30.43 -4.07 -13.60
CA TYR A 429 -30.18 -2.64 -13.73
C TYR A 429 -28.76 -2.28 -13.27
N TRP A 430 -28.36 -2.75 -12.08
CA TRP A 430 -27.07 -2.39 -11.50
C TRP A 430 -25.90 -2.91 -12.33
N ILE A 431 -25.94 -4.19 -12.78
CA ILE A 431 -24.89 -4.78 -13.63
C ILE A 431 -24.80 -4.01 -14.95
N THR A 432 -25.92 -3.75 -15.60
CA THR A 432 -25.97 -2.98 -16.85
C THR A 432 -25.39 -1.59 -16.65
N TYR A 433 -25.79 -0.90 -15.58
CA TYR A 433 -25.28 0.43 -15.24
C TYR A 433 -23.75 0.44 -15.06
N MET A 434 -23.21 -0.56 -14.36
CA MET A 434 -21.76 -0.70 -14.15
C MET A 434 -21.00 -0.86 -15.48
N PHE A 435 -21.50 -1.66 -16.42
CA PHE A 435 -20.90 -1.82 -17.75
C PHE A 435 -21.00 -0.54 -18.58
N PHE A 436 -22.12 0.17 -18.56
CA PHE A 436 -22.24 1.46 -19.24
C PHE A 436 -21.21 2.47 -18.72
N LYS A 437 -21.07 2.59 -17.39
CA LYS A 437 -20.06 3.50 -16.79
C LYS A 437 -18.64 3.10 -17.17
N THR A 438 -18.35 1.82 -17.18
CA THR A 438 -17.02 1.30 -17.53
C THR A 438 -16.69 1.57 -19.01
N ASN A 439 -17.63 1.29 -19.92
CA ASN A 439 -17.41 1.49 -21.36
C ASN A 439 -17.25 2.98 -21.72
N ARG A 440 -17.92 3.88 -20.99
CA ARG A 440 -17.73 5.33 -21.12
C ARG A 440 -16.42 5.81 -20.47
N GLY A 441 -15.68 4.91 -19.79
CA GLY A 441 -14.46 5.23 -19.07
C GLY A 441 -14.68 6.12 -17.85
N GLU A 442 -15.88 6.12 -17.27
CA GLU A 442 -16.23 6.86 -16.06
C GLU A 442 -16.06 6.02 -14.79
N MET A 443 -15.47 4.82 -14.92
CA MET A 443 -15.22 3.89 -13.81
C MET A 443 -13.82 4.09 -13.24
N ASP A 444 -13.73 4.12 -11.90
CA ASP A 444 -12.46 4.00 -11.19
C ASP A 444 -11.86 2.60 -11.38
N GLU A 445 -10.59 2.43 -11.06
CA GLU A 445 -9.87 1.14 -11.22
C GLU A 445 -10.50 -0.01 -10.40
N ASP A 446 -11.22 0.27 -9.31
CA ASP A 446 -11.84 -0.74 -8.46
C ASP A 446 -13.38 -0.61 -8.46
N PRO A 447 -14.12 -1.55 -9.10
CA PRO A 447 -15.57 -1.50 -9.23
C PRO A 447 -16.31 -1.57 -7.87
N VAL A 448 -15.73 -2.23 -6.85
CA VAL A 448 -16.33 -2.31 -5.52
C VAL A 448 -16.26 -0.95 -4.81
N ILE A 449 -15.13 -0.25 -4.95
CA ILE A 449 -14.97 1.11 -4.39
C ILE A 449 -15.90 2.08 -5.14
N PHE A 450 -15.99 1.97 -6.46
CA PHE A 450 -16.94 2.75 -7.25
C PHE A 450 -18.38 2.53 -6.79
N ALA A 451 -18.76 1.27 -6.57
CA ALA A 451 -20.11 0.91 -6.11
C ALA A 451 -20.52 1.62 -4.80
N VAL A 452 -19.57 1.77 -3.88
CA VAL A 452 -19.81 2.45 -2.59
C VAL A 452 -19.80 3.98 -2.71
N ARG A 453 -19.08 4.55 -3.69
CA ARG A 453 -18.95 6.01 -3.87
C ARG A 453 -20.02 6.60 -4.78
N ASN A 454 -20.45 5.85 -5.79
CA ASN A 454 -21.41 6.33 -6.77
C ASN A 454 -22.84 6.27 -6.21
N LYS A 455 -23.55 7.40 -6.22
CA LYS A 455 -24.90 7.53 -5.64
C LYS A 455 -25.91 6.56 -6.25
N HIS A 456 -25.91 6.36 -7.58
CA HIS A 456 -26.86 5.45 -8.24
C HIS A 456 -26.54 3.98 -7.89
N SER A 457 -25.27 3.62 -7.87
CA SER A 457 -24.84 2.28 -7.49
C SER A 457 -25.15 1.98 -6.01
N LEU A 458 -24.87 2.94 -5.13
CA LEU A 458 -25.20 2.84 -3.71
C LEU A 458 -26.69 2.69 -3.47
N PHE A 459 -27.52 3.50 -4.16
CA PHE A 459 -28.97 3.41 -4.07
C PHE A 459 -29.48 2.03 -4.51
N SER A 460 -28.99 1.51 -5.66
CA SER A 460 -29.35 0.17 -6.14
C SER A 460 -28.95 -0.92 -5.16
N GLY A 461 -27.74 -0.82 -4.57
CA GLY A 461 -27.27 -1.76 -3.56
C GLY A 461 -28.10 -1.72 -2.28
N LEU A 462 -28.45 -0.52 -1.79
CA LEU A 462 -29.33 -0.36 -0.63
C LEU A 462 -30.72 -0.90 -0.91
N LEU A 463 -31.31 -0.60 -2.09
CA LEU A 463 -32.61 -1.12 -2.49
C LEU A 463 -32.59 -2.65 -2.53
N PHE A 464 -31.56 -3.26 -3.12
CA PHE A 464 -31.41 -4.71 -3.13
C PHE A 464 -31.34 -5.29 -1.72
N CYS A 465 -30.50 -4.73 -0.84
CA CYS A 465 -30.37 -5.19 0.54
C CYS A 465 -31.69 -5.05 1.31
N THR A 466 -32.39 -3.93 1.15
CA THR A 466 -33.69 -3.68 1.83
C THR A 466 -34.75 -4.69 1.37
N LEU A 467 -34.89 -4.89 0.05
CA LEU A 467 -35.84 -5.85 -0.51
C LEU A 467 -35.54 -7.28 -0.05
N PHE A 468 -34.23 -7.65 -0.04
CA PHE A 468 -33.79 -8.97 0.39
C PHE A 468 -34.05 -9.20 1.88
N VAL A 469 -33.74 -8.23 2.74
CA VAL A 469 -33.95 -8.33 4.20
C VAL A 469 -35.43 -8.40 4.52
N ILE A 470 -36.27 -7.56 3.90
CA ILE A 470 -37.73 -7.63 4.08
C ILE A 470 -38.28 -8.99 3.63
N GLY A 471 -37.72 -9.56 2.56
CA GLY A 471 -38.11 -10.87 2.08
C GLY A 471 -37.74 -12.01 3.02
N VAL A 472 -36.66 -11.86 3.79
CA VAL A 472 -36.19 -12.86 4.77
C VAL A 472 -36.91 -12.72 6.11
N LEU A 473 -37.10 -11.48 6.59
CA LEU A 473 -37.82 -11.18 7.85
C LEU A 473 -39.32 -11.41 7.72
#